data_cdf5834a6d1fa7acd531589f5fad4785
#
_entry.id   cdf5834a6d1fa7acd531589f5fad4785
#
_cell.length_a   1.000
_cell.length_b   1.000
_cell.length_c   1.000
_cell.angle_alpha   90.00
_cell.angle_beta   90.00
_cell.angle_gamma   90.00
#
_symmetry.space_group_name_H-M   'P 1'
#
loop_
_entity.id
_entity.type
_entity.pdbx_description
1 polymer ?
#
loop_
_entity_poly.entity_id
_entity_poly.type
_entity_poly.pdbx_seq_one_letter_code
_entity_poly.pdbx_strand_id
1 'polypeptide(L)'
;MPTQHILIVEDEPVTRTKLLGYFKGEGYLVTAVGTAAEMEQVLEKEDIQLVLLDINLPDNNGLLLTRELRGHSSIGIILVTGKTDDIDKIVGLEVGADDYVTKPFNPRELLARVRNILSRVNAASSAEDSTKATYRFDGLEFDAPKRQVLGRDGSIIKLTRAEYELLMVFVGHHNQVLNRDRLMNKVTHRSWDPSDRTIDVLVMRLRKKLERDYKSPILFSTVHGEGYLFSGLTK
;
A
#
# COMPACT_ATOMS: atom_id res chain seq x y z
N MET A 1 0.42 24.00 -1.62
CA MET A 1 0.77 22.62 -1.26
C MET A 1 1.77 22.14 -2.30
N PRO A 2 2.81 21.36 -1.94
CA PRO A 2 3.68 20.81 -2.97
C PRO A 2 2.84 19.95 -3.92
N THR A 3 3.05 20.13 -5.22
CA THR A 3 2.32 19.40 -6.25
C THR A 3 2.80 17.96 -6.22
N GLN A 4 1.89 17.02 -5.92
CA GLN A 4 2.22 15.58 -5.86
C GLN A 4 2.48 15.04 -7.25
N HIS A 5 3.54 14.26 -7.40
CA HIS A 5 4.01 13.73 -8.68
C HIS A 5 3.66 12.26 -8.82
N ILE A 6 2.95 11.93 -9.88
CA ILE A 6 2.52 10.57 -10.24
C ILE A 6 3.30 10.11 -11.47
N LEU A 7 3.90 8.94 -11.40
CA LEU A 7 4.47 8.25 -12.56
C LEU A 7 3.48 7.21 -13.07
N ILE A 8 3.17 7.26 -14.35
CA ILE A 8 2.33 6.28 -15.05
C ILE A 8 3.23 5.44 -15.94
N VAL A 9 3.21 4.12 -15.73
CA VAL A 9 3.96 3.15 -16.54
C VAL A 9 2.93 2.24 -17.24
N GLU A 10 2.68 2.49 -18.49
CA GLU A 10 1.61 1.87 -19.29
C GLU A 10 2.08 1.76 -20.74
N ASP A 11 2.14 0.56 -21.30
CA ASP A 11 2.64 0.33 -22.65
C ASP A 11 1.64 0.79 -23.73
N GLU A 12 0.33 0.67 -23.48
CA GLU A 12 -0.69 1.07 -24.44
C GLU A 12 -0.79 2.61 -24.56
N PRO A 13 -0.44 3.20 -25.75
CA PRO A 13 -0.35 4.66 -25.86
C PRO A 13 -1.67 5.40 -25.61
N VAL A 14 -2.81 4.77 -25.96
CA VAL A 14 -4.14 5.37 -25.78
C VAL A 14 -4.49 5.47 -24.31
N THR A 15 -4.32 4.40 -23.55
CA THR A 15 -4.56 4.35 -22.11
C THR A 15 -3.59 5.29 -21.37
N ARG A 16 -2.31 5.26 -21.74
CA ARG A 16 -1.28 6.15 -21.17
C ARG A 16 -1.64 7.64 -21.36
N THR A 17 -2.04 8.03 -22.58
CA THR A 17 -2.44 9.43 -22.89
C THR A 17 -3.70 9.85 -22.13
N LYS A 18 -4.70 8.96 -22.04
CA LYS A 18 -5.93 9.23 -21.29
C LYS A 18 -5.65 9.44 -19.80
N LEU A 19 -4.85 8.58 -19.19
CA LEU A 19 -4.47 8.69 -17.77
C LEU A 19 -3.66 9.97 -17.53
N LEU A 20 -2.67 10.27 -18.38
CA LEU A 20 -1.88 11.48 -18.31
C LEU A 20 -2.77 12.74 -18.31
N GLY A 21 -3.68 12.84 -19.27
CA GLY A 21 -4.60 13.97 -19.39
C GLY A 21 -5.55 14.08 -18.19
N TYR A 22 -6.07 12.94 -17.75
CA TYR A 22 -6.99 12.89 -16.62
C TYR A 22 -6.34 13.37 -15.31
N PHE A 23 -5.18 12.82 -14.93
CA PHE A 23 -4.52 13.21 -13.69
C PHE A 23 -3.93 14.62 -13.72
N LYS A 24 -3.46 15.11 -14.88
CA LYS A 24 -3.10 16.54 -15.05
C LYS A 24 -4.29 17.45 -14.85
N GLY A 25 -5.47 17.09 -15.36
CA GLY A 25 -6.72 17.81 -15.14
C GLY A 25 -7.16 17.86 -13.67
N GLU A 26 -6.78 16.86 -12.88
CA GLU A 26 -7.02 16.80 -11.42
C GLU A 26 -5.95 17.54 -10.58
N GLY A 27 -4.97 18.20 -11.24
CA GLY A 27 -3.97 19.06 -10.60
C GLY A 27 -2.70 18.36 -10.12
N TYR A 28 -2.44 17.13 -10.57
CA TYR A 28 -1.20 16.41 -10.29
C TYR A 28 -0.09 16.77 -11.27
N LEU A 29 1.17 16.74 -10.81
CA LEU A 29 2.31 16.59 -11.70
C LEU A 29 2.36 15.15 -12.18
N VAL A 30 2.49 14.94 -13.50
CA VAL A 30 2.41 13.59 -14.08
C VAL A 30 3.47 13.40 -15.13
N THR A 31 4.30 12.37 -14.93
CA THR A 31 5.19 11.79 -15.94
C THR A 31 4.60 10.47 -16.40
N ALA A 32 4.64 10.18 -17.70
CA ALA A 32 4.08 8.95 -18.25
C ALA A 32 5.05 8.31 -19.26
N VAL A 33 5.33 7.03 -19.05
CA VAL A 33 6.30 6.23 -19.81
C VAL A 33 5.70 4.91 -20.25
N GLY A 34 6.32 4.25 -21.23
CA GLY A 34 5.81 3.02 -21.84
C GLY A 34 6.56 1.76 -21.45
N THR A 35 7.69 1.86 -20.76
CA THR A 35 8.58 0.74 -20.48
C THR A 35 9.16 0.80 -19.06
N ALA A 36 9.65 -0.33 -18.56
CA ALA A 36 10.35 -0.41 -17.29
C ALA A 36 11.65 0.39 -17.31
N ALA A 37 12.41 0.32 -18.41
CA ALA A 37 13.67 1.06 -18.55
C ALA A 37 13.46 2.59 -18.48
N GLU A 38 12.39 3.10 -19.09
CA GLU A 38 12.02 4.52 -18.95
C GLU A 38 11.58 4.87 -17.52
N MET A 39 10.84 3.97 -16.85
CA MET A 39 10.44 4.13 -15.44
C MET A 39 11.66 4.33 -14.55
N GLU A 40 12.68 3.48 -14.67
CA GLU A 40 13.90 3.56 -13.87
C GLU A 40 14.61 4.90 -14.07
N GLN A 41 14.72 5.37 -15.31
CA GLN A 41 15.33 6.68 -15.62
C GLN A 41 14.58 7.86 -14.99
N VAL A 42 13.25 7.77 -14.92
CA VAL A 42 12.42 8.80 -14.27
C VAL A 42 12.62 8.77 -12.76
N LEU A 43 12.61 7.59 -12.15
CA LEU A 43 12.78 7.42 -10.70
C LEU A 43 14.14 7.87 -10.19
N GLU A 44 15.18 7.85 -11.05
CA GLU A 44 16.50 8.39 -10.72
C GLU A 44 16.56 9.92 -10.72
N LYS A 45 15.69 10.58 -11.49
CA LYS A 45 15.77 12.03 -11.76
C LYS A 45 14.68 12.85 -11.09
N GLU A 46 13.53 12.23 -10.83
CA GLU A 46 12.33 12.91 -10.39
C GLU A 46 11.84 12.37 -9.04
N ASP A 47 11.38 13.28 -8.18
CA ASP A 47 10.78 12.88 -6.90
C ASP A 47 9.33 12.43 -7.11
N ILE A 48 9.13 11.13 -7.23
CA ILE A 48 7.84 10.49 -7.49
C ILE A 48 7.22 10.01 -6.17
N GLN A 49 5.97 10.36 -5.92
CA GLN A 49 5.25 9.95 -4.72
C GLN A 49 4.37 8.71 -4.94
N LEU A 50 3.96 8.45 -6.20
CA LEU A 50 3.13 7.29 -6.53
C LEU A 50 3.42 6.82 -7.95
N VAL A 51 3.48 5.50 -8.12
CA VAL A 51 3.55 4.83 -9.42
C VAL A 51 2.24 4.10 -9.72
N LEU A 52 1.64 4.39 -10.86
CA LEU A 52 0.62 3.56 -11.50
C LEU A 52 1.34 2.63 -12.46
N LEU A 53 1.39 1.34 -12.18
CA LEU A 53 2.24 0.39 -12.88
C LEU A 53 1.43 -0.71 -13.53
N ASP A 54 1.50 -0.82 -14.85
CA ASP A 54 0.97 -1.99 -15.54
C ASP A 54 1.80 -3.24 -15.21
N ILE A 55 1.13 -4.36 -15.03
CA ILE A 55 1.79 -5.64 -14.81
C ILE A 55 2.44 -6.14 -16.10
N ASN A 56 1.81 -5.91 -17.26
CA ASN A 56 2.27 -6.42 -18.53
C ASN A 56 3.01 -5.33 -19.33
N LEU A 57 4.28 -5.13 -19.04
CA LEU A 57 5.14 -4.26 -19.82
C LEU A 57 5.90 -5.06 -20.89
N PRO A 58 6.30 -4.43 -22.02
CA PRO A 58 6.96 -5.12 -23.14
C PRO A 58 8.36 -5.63 -22.78
N ASP A 59 9.03 -4.98 -21.82
CA ASP A 59 10.43 -5.22 -21.44
C ASP A 59 10.58 -5.85 -20.04
N ASN A 60 9.54 -5.85 -19.19
CA ASN A 60 9.60 -6.43 -17.85
C ASN A 60 8.20 -6.76 -17.29
N ASN A 61 8.16 -7.45 -16.17
CA ASN A 61 6.93 -7.75 -15.45
C ASN A 61 6.76 -6.78 -14.26
N GLY A 62 5.61 -6.08 -14.20
CA GLY A 62 5.31 -5.10 -13.16
C GLY A 62 5.31 -5.67 -11.74
N LEU A 63 5.08 -6.99 -11.56
CA LEU A 63 5.21 -7.64 -10.24
C LEU A 63 6.66 -7.72 -9.79
N LEU A 64 7.60 -8.04 -10.70
CA LEU A 64 9.02 -8.05 -10.40
C LEU A 64 9.51 -6.65 -10.07
N LEU A 65 9.14 -5.65 -10.88
CA LEU A 65 9.47 -4.24 -10.63
C LEU A 65 8.92 -3.76 -9.28
N THR A 66 7.70 -4.16 -8.92
CA THR A 66 7.12 -3.85 -7.60
C THR A 66 7.99 -4.38 -6.47
N ARG A 67 8.43 -5.64 -6.57
CA ARG A 67 9.30 -6.26 -5.55
C ARG A 67 10.65 -5.55 -5.45
N GLU A 68 11.26 -5.21 -6.58
CA GLU A 68 12.53 -4.47 -6.65
C GLU A 68 12.40 -3.09 -6.01
N LEU A 69 11.39 -2.32 -6.39
CA LEU A 69 11.12 -1.01 -5.81
C LEU A 69 10.93 -1.08 -4.28
N ARG A 70 10.24 -2.10 -3.77
CA ARG A 70 10.04 -2.30 -2.33
C ARG A 70 11.31 -2.62 -1.57
N GLY A 71 12.32 -3.16 -2.22
CA GLY A 71 13.64 -3.40 -1.61
C GLY A 71 14.34 -2.12 -1.12
N HIS A 72 14.09 -0.99 -1.79
CA HIS A 72 14.78 0.28 -1.51
C HIS A 72 13.87 1.51 -1.37
N SER A 73 12.58 1.42 -1.67
CA SER A 73 11.65 2.55 -1.66
C SER A 73 10.33 2.25 -0.96
N SER A 74 9.74 3.28 -0.33
CA SER A 74 8.40 3.26 0.25
C SER A 74 7.37 4.02 -0.60
N ILE A 75 7.69 4.35 -1.85
CA ILE A 75 6.81 5.02 -2.81
C ILE A 75 5.46 4.30 -2.93
N GLY A 76 4.36 5.03 -3.11
CA GLY A 76 3.05 4.43 -3.36
C GLY A 76 3.06 3.63 -4.67
N ILE A 77 2.52 2.40 -4.68
CA ILE A 77 2.41 1.59 -5.90
C ILE A 77 0.98 1.08 -6.03
N ILE A 78 0.33 1.44 -7.13
CA ILE A 78 -0.93 0.85 -7.57
C ILE A 78 -0.65 0.02 -8.82
N LEU A 79 -0.91 -1.28 -8.75
CA LEU A 79 -0.83 -2.14 -9.92
C LEU A 79 -2.08 -1.98 -10.78
N VAL A 80 -1.87 -1.84 -12.08
CA VAL A 80 -2.94 -1.83 -13.08
C VAL A 80 -2.82 -3.11 -13.89
N THR A 81 -3.89 -3.90 -14.00
CA THR A 81 -3.84 -5.21 -14.66
C THR A 81 -5.03 -5.45 -15.56
N GLY A 82 -4.81 -6.03 -16.73
CA GLY A 82 -5.86 -6.51 -17.62
C GLY A 82 -6.45 -7.86 -17.24
N LYS A 83 -5.82 -8.55 -16.28
CA LYS A 83 -6.26 -9.88 -15.88
C LYS A 83 -7.22 -9.80 -14.69
N THR A 84 -8.34 -10.50 -14.83
CA THR A 84 -9.35 -10.67 -13.78
C THR A 84 -8.99 -11.82 -12.82
N ASP A 85 -7.84 -12.44 -12.99
CA ASP A 85 -7.44 -13.59 -12.18
C ASP A 85 -7.11 -13.14 -10.75
N ASP A 86 -7.82 -13.70 -9.78
CA ASP A 86 -7.63 -13.38 -8.36
C ASP A 86 -6.21 -13.73 -7.88
N ILE A 87 -5.53 -14.65 -8.55
CA ILE A 87 -4.15 -15.03 -8.26
C ILE A 87 -3.20 -13.86 -8.54
N ASP A 88 -3.32 -13.18 -9.67
CA ASP A 88 -2.45 -12.04 -10.02
C ASP A 88 -2.65 -10.85 -9.06
N LYS A 89 -3.88 -10.63 -8.57
CA LYS A 89 -4.18 -9.61 -7.55
C LYS A 89 -3.51 -9.94 -6.21
N ILE A 90 -3.64 -11.18 -5.76
CA ILE A 90 -3.03 -11.65 -4.50
C ILE A 90 -1.51 -11.55 -4.61
N VAL A 91 -0.91 -12.06 -5.70
CA VAL A 91 0.54 -11.98 -5.93
C VAL A 91 1.02 -10.53 -5.97
N GLY A 92 0.31 -9.64 -6.67
CA GLY A 92 0.65 -8.22 -6.73
C GLY A 92 0.71 -7.55 -5.37
N LEU A 93 -0.28 -7.82 -4.53
CA LEU A 93 -0.27 -7.34 -3.15
C LEU A 93 0.83 -8.04 -2.32
N GLU A 94 1.07 -9.34 -2.48
CA GLU A 94 2.13 -10.06 -1.74
C GLU A 94 3.54 -9.54 -2.05
N VAL A 95 3.82 -9.14 -3.28
CA VAL A 95 5.14 -8.59 -3.67
C VAL A 95 5.36 -7.15 -3.22
N GLY A 96 4.31 -6.46 -2.76
CA GLY A 96 4.52 -5.16 -2.13
C GLY A 96 3.66 -4.00 -2.64
N ALA A 97 2.77 -4.18 -3.59
CA ALA A 97 1.84 -3.12 -4.00
C ALA A 97 0.95 -2.66 -2.83
N ASP A 98 0.55 -1.39 -2.86
CA ASP A 98 -0.36 -0.80 -1.86
C ASP A 98 -1.83 -1.02 -2.25
N ASP A 99 -2.12 -1.07 -3.55
CA ASP A 99 -3.43 -1.39 -4.08
C ASP A 99 -3.30 -1.94 -5.52
N TYR A 100 -4.42 -2.41 -6.08
CA TYR A 100 -4.50 -2.84 -7.48
C TYR A 100 -5.81 -2.37 -8.12
N VAL A 101 -5.81 -2.25 -9.45
CA VAL A 101 -6.99 -1.91 -10.26
C VAL A 101 -7.02 -2.78 -11.50
N THR A 102 -8.17 -3.35 -11.82
CA THR A 102 -8.36 -4.17 -13.03
C THR A 102 -8.88 -3.35 -14.19
N LYS A 103 -8.33 -3.56 -15.38
CA LYS A 103 -8.84 -3.02 -16.64
C LYS A 103 -10.07 -3.84 -17.12
N PRO A 104 -11.14 -3.20 -17.61
CA PRO A 104 -11.34 -1.76 -17.69
C PRO A 104 -11.72 -1.16 -16.34
N PHE A 105 -11.16 -0.01 -15.98
CA PHE A 105 -11.42 0.69 -14.73
C PHE A 105 -12.14 2.03 -14.95
N ASN A 106 -12.83 2.48 -13.91
CA ASN A 106 -13.39 3.82 -13.89
C ASN A 106 -12.30 4.83 -13.43
N PRO A 107 -11.98 5.88 -14.23
CA PRO A 107 -10.97 6.86 -13.85
C PRO A 107 -11.23 7.54 -12.50
N ARG A 108 -12.50 7.74 -12.12
CA ARG A 108 -12.87 8.30 -10.80
C ARG A 108 -12.53 7.34 -9.66
N GLU A 109 -12.70 6.05 -9.87
CA GLU A 109 -12.30 5.04 -8.89
C GLU A 109 -10.78 5.03 -8.71
N LEU A 110 -10.03 5.02 -9.83
CA LEU A 110 -8.58 5.09 -9.78
C LEU A 110 -8.10 6.38 -9.09
N LEU A 111 -8.74 7.53 -9.35
CA LEU A 111 -8.44 8.80 -8.69
C LEU A 111 -8.67 8.71 -7.17
N ALA A 112 -9.75 8.09 -6.73
CA ALA A 112 -10.02 7.91 -5.31
C ALA A 112 -8.91 7.09 -4.63
N ARG A 113 -8.42 6.01 -5.27
CA ARG A 113 -7.30 5.20 -4.79
C ARG A 113 -6.00 6.00 -4.73
N VAL A 114 -5.70 6.75 -5.78
CA VAL A 114 -4.53 7.66 -5.83
C VAL A 114 -4.60 8.69 -4.72
N ARG A 115 -5.74 9.38 -4.55
CA ARG A 115 -5.94 10.35 -3.47
C ARG A 115 -5.74 9.73 -2.09
N ASN A 116 -6.26 8.55 -1.86
CA ASN A 116 -6.12 7.84 -0.60
C ASN A 116 -4.67 7.49 -0.29
N ILE A 117 -3.90 7.09 -1.28
CA ILE A 117 -2.48 6.83 -1.10
C ILE A 117 -1.70 8.15 -0.91
N LEU A 118 -1.98 9.19 -1.64
CA LEU A 118 -1.23 10.46 -1.60
C LEU A 118 -1.62 11.40 -0.46
N SER A 119 -2.89 11.47 -0.02
CA SER A 119 -3.34 12.37 1.06
C SER A 119 -2.57 12.17 2.36
N ARG A 120 -2.05 11.00 2.59
CA ARG A 120 -1.32 10.59 3.78
C ARG A 120 0.17 10.97 3.74
N VAL A 121 0.72 11.34 2.57
CA VAL A 121 2.06 11.96 2.46
C VAL A 121 2.03 13.32 3.16
N ASN A 122 0.96 14.09 2.98
CA ASN A 122 0.83 15.43 3.56
C ASN A 122 0.47 15.42 5.05
N ALA A 123 -0.27 14.41 5.53
CA ALA A 123 -0.58 14.28 6.95
C ALA A 123 0.67 14.01 7.81
N ALA A 124 1.73 13.45 7.23
CA ALA A 124 2.99 13.24 7.92
C ALA A 124 3.80 14.54 8.09
N SER A 125 3.59 15.53 7.21
CA SER A 125 4.27 16.85 7.30
C SER A 125 3.50 17.88 8.12
N SER A 126 2.21 17.65 8.41
CA SER A 126 1.35 18.55 9.19
C SER A 126 0.99 18.04 10.59
N ALA A 127 1.50 16.90 10.99
CA ALA A 127 1.26 16.32 12.31
C ALA A 127 2.25 16.85 13.37
N GLU A 128 2.37 18.16 13.50
CA GLU A 128 3.05 18.76 14.68
C GLU A 128 2.27 18.59 15.97
N ASP A 129 1.04 18.06 15.94
CA ASP A 129 0.16 18.00 17.11
C ASP A 129 -0.48 16.63 17.42
N SER A 130 -0.10 15.56 16.73
CA SER A 130 -0.52 14.21 17.12
C SER A 130 0.60 13.51 17.88
N THR A 131 0.55 13.69 19.21
CA THR A 131 1.15 12.86 20.27
C THR A 131 2.17 11.83 19.79
N LYS A 132 3.39 11.92 20.31
CA LYS A 132 4.47 10.93 20.27
C LYS A 132 3.97 9.54 20.70
N ALA A 133 3.11 8.92 19.91
CA ALA A 133 2.54 7.62 20.24
C ALA A 133 3.51 6.54 19.78
N THR A 134 4.33 6.09 20.71
CA THR A 134 5.09 4.85 20.58
C THR A 134 4.28 3.73 21.20
N TYR A 135 4.05 2.69 20.45
CA TYR A 135 3.30 1.51 20.92
C TYR A 135 4.25 0.33 21.08
N ARG A 136 4.08 -0.42 22.16
CA ARG A 136 4.92 -1.58 22.45
C ARG A 136 4.07 -2.85 22.51
N PHE A 137 4.53 -3.90 21.82
CA PHE A 137 3.86 -5.21 21.81
C PHE A 137 4.86 -6.31 21.47
N ASP A 138 4.85 -7.39 22.22
CA ASP A 138 5.72 -8.57 22.06
C ASP A 138 7.21 -8.25 21.78
N GLY A 139 7.77 -7.26 22.50
CA GLY A 139 9.15 -6.82 22.31
C GLY A 139 9.42 -6.01 21.03
N LEU A 140 8.39 -5.62 20.31
CA LEU A 140 8.44 -4.67 19.20
C LEU A 140 8.08 -3.27 19.70
N GLU A 141 8.68 -2.24 19.09
CA GLU A 141 8.34 -0.85 19.36
C GLU A 141 7.91 -0.17 18.05
N PHE A 142 6.67 0.27 17.98
CA PHE A 142 6.11 0.95 16.82
C PHE A 142 6.11 2.47 17.06
N ASP A 143 7.00 3.16 16.38
CA ASP A 143 7.08 4.63 16.32
C ASP A 143 6.16 5.11 15.20
N ALA A 144 4.94 5.50 15.54
CA ALA A 144 3.94 5.91 14.57
C ALA A 144 4.36 7.17 13.78
N PRO A 145 4.89 8.25 14.39
CA PRO A 145 5.41 9.40 13.65
C PRO A 145 6.49 9.05 12.62
N LYS A 146 7.42 8.18 12.96
CA LYS A 146 8.48 7.76 12.04
C LYS A 146 8.06 6.65 11.07
N ARG A 147 6.85 6.09 11.22
CA ARG A 147 6.34 4.96 10.43
C ARG A 147 7.27 3.75 10.44
N GLN A 148 7.87 3.47 11.58
CA GLN A 148 8.86 2.42 11.75
C GLN A 148 8.48 1.49 12.88
N VAL A 149 8.81 0.23 12.73
CA VAL A 149 8.78 -0.74 13.82
C VAL A 149 10.22 -1.12 14.13
N LEU A 150 10.62 -0.97 15.37
CA LEU A 150 11.88 -1.51 15.87
C LEU A 150 11.65 -2.97 16.24
N GLY A 151 12.44 -3.84 15.64
CA GLY A 151 12.41 -5.27 15.87
C GLY A 151 12.94 -5.65 17.25
N ARG A 152 12.70 -6.89 17.65
CA ARG A 152 13.16 -7.46 18.92
C ARG A 152 14.68 -7.48 19.06
N ASP A 153 15.38 -7.49 17.95
CA ASP A 153 16.83 -7.45 17.80
C ASP A 153 17.39 -6.03 17.61
N GLY A 154 16.54 -5.01 17.68
CA GLY A 154 16.90 -3.62 17.42
C GLY A 154 16.97 -3.24 15.95
N SER A 155 16.67 -4.15 15.03
CA SER A 155 16.60 -3.85 13.58
C SER A 155 15.37 -3.00 13.24
N ILE A 156 15.46 -2.19 12.18
CA ILE A 156 14.32 -1.42 11.69
C ILE A 156 13.54 -2.28 10.70
N ILE A 157 12.29 -2.56 11.02
CA ILE A 157 11.34 -3.24 10.15
C ILE A 157 10.58 -2.17 9.34
N LYS A 158 10.86 -2.09 8.05
CA LYS A 158 10.17 -1.18 7.15
C LYS A 158 8.78 -1.71 6.80
N LEU A 159 7.77 -0.87 7.02
CA LEU A 159 6.41 -1.14 6.58
C LEU A 159 6.13 -0.40 5.27
N THR A 160 5.41 -1.06 4.36
CA THR A 160 4.79 -0.33 3.26
C THR A 160 3.69 0.58 3.82
N ARG A 161 3.18 1.46 2.97
CA ARG A 161 2.13 2.37 3.38
C ARG A 161 0.87 1.65 3.84
N ALA A 162 0.40 0.68 3.05
CA ALA A 162 -0.80 -0.08 3.38
C ALA A 162 -0.63 -0.91 4.67
N GLU A 163 0.55 -1.48 4.90
CA GLU A 163 0.88 -2.19 6.14
C GLU A 163 0.87 -1.26 7.36
N TYR A 164 1.44 -0.06 7.22
CA TYR A 164 1.44 0.94 8.27
C TYR A 164 0.00 1.34 8.66
N GLU A 165 -0.84 1.64 7.66
CA GLU A 165 -2.23 2.04 7.92
C GLU A 165 -3.03 0.92 8.57
N LEU A 166 -2.84 -0.32 8.11
CA LEU A 166 -3.47 -1.47 8.73
C LEU A 166 -3.01 -1.64 10.19
N LEU A 167 -1.72 -1.48 10.47
CA LEU A 167 -1.20 -1.54 11.83
C LEU A 167 -1.77 -0.42 12.71
N MET A 168 -1.87 0.82 12.19
CA MET A 168 -2.49 1.94 12.92
C MET A 168 -3.96 1.66 13.26
N VAL A 169 -4.71 1.09 12.32
CA VAL A 169 -6.10 0.69 12.57
C VAL A 169 -6.18 -0.35 13.68
N PHE A 170 -5.31 -1.36 13.67
CA PHE A 170 -5.27 -2.41 14.69
C PHE A 170 -4.89 -1.88 16.07
N VAL A 171 -3.87 -1.04 16.14
CA VAL A 171 -3.41 -0.43 17.40
C VAL A 171 -4.52 0.44 18.01
N GLY A 172 -5.20 1.24 17.20
CA GLY A 172 -6.33 2.07 17.65
C GLY A 172 -7.57 1.29 18.07
N HIS A 173 -7.64 -0.01 17.74
CA HIS A 173 -8.77 -0.89 18.06
C HIS A 173 -8.29 -2.21 18.69
N HIS A 174 -7.22 -2.12 19.52
CA HIS A 174 -6.66 -3.32 20.15
C HIS A 174 -7.73 -4.07 20.98
N ASN A 175 -7.62 -5.39 20.99
CA ASN A 175 -8.58 -6.29 21.64
C ASN A 175 -10.03 -6.18 21.11
N GLN A 176 -10.23 -5.63 19.91
CA GLN A 176 -11.53 -5.60 19.23
C GLN A 176 -11.45 -6.40 17.94
N VAL A 177 -12.46 -7.21 17.67
CA VAL A 177 -12.58 -7.90 16.38
C VAL A 177 -13.01 -6.89 15.32
N LEU A 178 -12.23 -6.81 14.25
CA LEU A 178 -12.51 -5.95 13.10
C LEU A 178 -12.83 -6.82 11.89
N ASN A 179 -14.03 -6.67 11.33
CA ASN A 179 -14.42 -7.37 10.11
C ASN A 179 -13.69 -6.79 8.88
N ARG A 180 -13.69 -7.54 7.78
CA ARG A 180 -12.99 -7.17 6.54
C ARG A 180 -13.49 -5.87 5.94
N ASP A 181 -14.79 -5.63 5.96
CA ASP A 181 -15.38 -4.39 5.45
C ASP A 181 -14.90 -3.17 6.24
N ARG A 182 -14.93 -3.25 7.57
CA ARG A 182 -14.43 -2.17 8.43
C ARG A 182 -12.95 -1.92 8.25
N LEU A 183 -12.13 -2.97 8.11
CA LEU A 183 -10.70 -2.86 7.82
C LEU A 183 -10.48 -2.24 6.45
N MET A 184 -11.17 -2.73 5.41
CA MET A 184 -11.08 -2.21 4.06
C MET A 184 -11.42 -0.72 4.02
N ASN A 185 -12.54 -0.33 4.61
CA ASN A 185 -12.96 1.07 4.66
C ASN A 185 -11.93 1.95 5.37
N LYS A 186 -11.39 1.50 6.52
CA LYS A 186 -10.40 2.27 7.29
C LYS A 186 -9.03 2.34 6.62
N VAL A 187 -8.59 1.29 5.92
CA VAL A 187 -7.26 1.19 5.31
C VAL A 187 -7.25 1.73 3.89
N THR A 188 -8.30 1.49 3.11
CA THR A 188 -8.35 1.85 1.68
C THR A 188 -9.44 2.87 1.34
N HIS A 189 -10.33 3.20 2.30
CA HIS A 189 -11.52 4.07 2.13
C HIS A 189 -12.47 3.62 1.01
N ARG A 190 -12.54 2.33 0.77
CA ARG A 190 -13.48 1.72 -0.17
C ARG A 190 -14.28 0.61 0.51
N SER A 191 -15.43 0.28 -0.06
CA SER A 191 -16.23 -0.87 0.36
C SER A 191 -15.50 -2.17 0.05
N TRP A 192 -15.69 -3.15 0.90
CA TRP A 192 -15.18 -4.50 0.70
C TRP A 192 -16.11 -5.30 -0.21
N ASP A 193 -15.52 -6.08 -1.09
CA ASP A 193 -16.20 -7.10 -1.90
C ASP A 193 -15.75 -8.49 -1.43
N PRO A 194 -16.63 -9.51 -1.38
CA PRO A 194 -16.26 -10.87 -0.95
C PRO A 194 -15.10 -11.49 -1.74
N SER A 195 -14.89 -11.10 -2.99
CA SER A 195 -13.74 -11.54 -3.80
C SER A 195 -12.44 -10.76 -3.50
N ASP A 196 -12.52 -9.64 -2.78
CA ASP A 196 -11.37 -8.78 -2.50
C ASP A 196 -10.53 -9.33 -1.34
N ARG A 197 -9.34 -9.78 -1.63
CA ARG A 197 -8.39 -10.37 -0.67
C ARG A 197 -7.37 -9.36 -0.12
N THR A 198 -7.50 -8.08 -0.43
CA THR A 198 -6.52 -7.05 -0.02
C THR A 198 -6.22 -7.09 1.48
N ILE A 199 -7.24 -7.14 2.33
CA ILE A 199 -7.04 -7.17 3.79
C ILE A 199 -6.37 -8.47 4.23
N ASP A 200 -6.77 -9.62 3.67
CA ASP A 200 -6.19 -10.91 4.03
C ASP A 200 -4.68 -10.95 3.70
N VAL A 201 -4.30 -10.41 2.54
CA VAL A 201 -2.89 -10.30 2.12
C VAL A 201 -2.11 -9.33 2.99
N LEU A 202 -2.66 -8.16 3.29
CA LEU A 202 -2.00 -7.18 4.17
C LEU A 202 -1.79 -7.71 5.59
N VAL A 203 -2.78 -8.43 6.14
CA VAL A 203 -2.63 -9.11 7.45
C VAL A 203 -1.53 -10.17 7.37
N MET A 204 -1.50 -10.98 6.31
CA MET A 204 -0.43 -11.97 6.13
C MET A 204 0.96 -11.32 6.05
N ARG A 205 1.09 -10.19 5.35
CA ARG A 205 2.34 -9.42 5.27
C ARG A 205 2.77 -8.89 6.64
N LEU A 206 1.84 -8.32 7.43
CA LEU A 206 2.13 -7.89 8.81
C LEU A 206 2.56 -9.07 9.68
N ARG A 207 1.89 -10.22 9.58
CA ARG A 207 2.29 -11.44 10.29
C ARG A 207 3.72 -11.85 9.94
N LYS A 208 4.07 -11.91 8.64
CA LYS A 208 5.43 -12.26 8.19
C LYS A 208 6.51 -11.31 8.75
N LYS A 209 6.17 -10.06 9.00
CA LYS A 209 7.11 -9.06 9.51
C LYS A 209 7.16 -8.94 11.03
N LEU A 210 6.05 -9.13 11.71
CA LEU A 210 5.90 -8.75 13.12
C LEU A 210 5.67 -9.94 14.07
N GLU A 211 5.11 -11.06 13.58
CA GLU A 211 4.97 -12.26 14.40
C GLU A 211 6.30 -13.01 14.55
N ARG A 212 6.44 -13.78 15.61
CA ARG A 212 7.57 -14.73 15.76
C ARG A 212 7.44 -15.90 14.82
N ASP A 213 6.21 -16.43 14.72
CA ASP A 213 5.81 -17.43 13.74
C ASP A 213 4.51 -16.99 13.06
N TYR A 214 4.62 -16.61 11.80
CA TYR A 214 3.46 -16.16 11.03
C TYR A 214 2.41 -17.24 10.77
N LYS A 215 2.78 -18.52 10.94
CA LYS A 215 1.85 -19.67 10.81
C LYS A 215 1.02 -19.88 12.06
N SER A 216 1.55 -19.46 13.21
CA SER A 216 0.89 -19.53 14.54
C SER A 216 0.79 -18.13 15.14
N PRO A 217 0.01 -17.20 14.53
CA PRO A 217 0.01 -15.80 14.89
C PRO A 217 -0.63 -15.57 16.27
N ILE A 218 0.04 -14.75 17.09
CA ILE A 218 -0.41 -14.36 18.44
C ILE A 218 -0.92 -12.91 18.42
N LEU A 219 -0.23 -12.02 17.69
CA LEU A 219 -0.57 -10.60 17.63
C LEU A 219 -1.79 -10.34 16.75
N PHE A 220 -1.82 -10.95 15.57
CA PHE A 220 -2.89 -10.78 14.57
C PHE A 220 -3.66 -12.08 14.39
N SER A 221 -4.55 -12.41 15.30
CA SER A 221 -5.33 -13.65 15.23
C SER A 221 -6.52 -13.53 14.25
N THR A 222 -6.90 -14.66 13.64
CA THR A 222 -8.11 -14.74 12.82
C THR A 222 -9.27 -15.23 13.66
N VAL A 223 -10.36 -14.46 13.68
CA VAL A 223 -11.63 -14.89 14.25
C VAL A 223 -12.51 -15.37 13.10
N HIS A 224 -12.69 -16.68 13.00
CA HIS A 224 -13.38 -17.29 11.87
C HIS A 224 -14.80 -16.78 11.72
N GLY A 225 -15.16 -16.38 10.51
CA GLY A 225 -16.47 -15.79 10.19
C GLY A 225 -16.63 -14.32 10.56
N GLU A 226 -15.78 -13.76 11.43
CA GLU A 226 -15.93 -12.38 11.94
C GLU A 226 -14.85 -11.42 11.40
N GLY A 227 -13.58 -11.83 11.37
CA GLY A 227 -12.49 -10.97 10.89
C GLY A 227 -11.16 -11.20 11.59
N TYR A 228 -10.53 -10.11 12.04
CA TYR A 228 -9.21 -10.13 12.65
C TYR A 228 -9.19 -9.39 13.99
N LEU A 229 -8.39 -9.89 14.90
CA LEU A 229 -8.17 -9.32 16.22
C LEU A 229 -6.67 -9.03 16.38
N PHE A 230 -6.33 -7.83 16.84
CA PHE A 230 -4.99 -7.48 17.27
C PHE A 230 -4.91 -7.48 18.80
N SER A 231 -3.94 -8.19 19.34
CA SER A 231 -3.71 -8.32 20.78
C SER A 231 -2.24 -8.08 21.12
N GLY A 232 -1.94 -7.83 22.40
CA GLY A 232 -0.55 -7.76 22.89
C GLY A 232 0.01 -6.37 23.09
N LEU A 233 -0.77 -5.28 22.99
CA LEU A 233 -0.32 -3.96 23.45
C LEU A 233 0.02 -4.01 24.93
N THR A 234 1.27 -3.70 25.25
CA THR A 234 1.72 -3.43 26.63
C THR A 234 1.54 -1.94 26.93
N LYS A 235 0.96 -1.66 28.09
CA LYS A 235 0.83 -0.29 28.61
C LYS A 235 2.18 0.32 28.94
#